data_9aac9257f1e3711a92022a97342047f4
#
_entry.id   9aac9257f1e3711a92022a97342047f4
#
_cell.length_a   1.000
_cell.length_b   1.000
_cell.length_c   1.000
_cell.angle_alpha   90.00
_cell.angle_beta   90.00
_cell.angle_gamma   90.00
#
_symmetry.space_group_name_H-M   'P 1'
#
loop_
_entity.id
_entity.type
_entity.pdbx_description
1 polymer ?
#
loop_
_entity_poly.entity_id
_entity_poly.type
_entity_poly.pdbx_seq_one_letter_code
_entity_poly.pdbx_strand_id
1 'polypeptide(L)'
;MQRRVLLQSSMGLLMLSPWGFVRSGETLPSDAEVISSFGWATDVHHCRKSPDFWDEEGVAHHEYFDLSLEKFRKAVAFMNKRRPDFAIELGDFKDCTKTGSRAETVGLLDEVEAAFRQFPGPRFHVAGNHDFDKISLEDFLAHTENSDEMKGLTHYAFTKGGIKYIV
;
A
#
# COMPACT_ATOMS: atom_id res chain seq x y z
N MET A 1 -18.55 21.89 20.36
CA MET A 1 -17.25 22.07 19.70
C MET A 1 -17.07 20.86 18.79
N GLN A 2 -17.28 21.00 17.48
CA GLN A 2 -17.09 19.87 16.56
C GLN A 2 -15.60 19.68 16.30
N ARG A 3 -15.04 18.53 16.70
CA ARG A 3 -13.67 18.15 16.34
C ARG A 3 -13.60 17.88 14.84
N ARG A 4 -12.73 18.59 14.16
CA ARG A 4 -12.40 18.31 12.77
C ARG A 4 -11.42 17.14 12.73
N VAL A 5 -11.80 16.08 12.04
CA VAL A 5 -10.95 14.91 11.85
C VAL A 5 -10.11 15.10 10.60
N LEU A 6 -8.82 14.97 10.76
CA LEU A 6 -7.83 15.07 9.69
C LEU A 6 -7.18 13.71 9.46
N LEU A 7 -7.31 13.19 8.26
CA LEU A 7 -6.57 12.04 7.78
C LEU A 7 -5.46 12.54 6.86
N GLN A 8 -4.22 12.37 7.26
CA GLN A 8 -3.06 12.73 6.45
C GLN A 8 -2.47 11.49 5.80
N SER A 9 -2.56 11.39 4.49
CA SER A 9 -1.83 10.39 3.72
C SER A 9 -0.45 10.92 3.32
N SER A 10 0.50 10.03 3.10
CA SER A 10 1.85 10.40 2.66
C SER A 10 1.89 11.04 1.27
N MET A 11 0.81 10.96 0.50
CA MET A 11 0.68 11.55 -0.83
C MET A 11 -0.40 12.62 -0.93
N GLY A 12 -1.09 12.95 0.15
CA GLY A 12 -2.12 13.98 0.17
C GLY A 12 -2.79 14.10 1.53
N LEU A 13 -3.45 15.21 1.72
CA LEU A 13 -4.27 15.47 2.90
C LEU A 13 -5.73 15.21 2.56
N LEU A 14 -6.35 14.23 3.19
CA LEU A 14 -7.78 14.02 3.07
C LEU A 14 -8.48 14.55 4.32
N MET A 15 -9.24 15.61 4.18
CA MET A 15 -10.13 16.08 5.23
C MET A 15 -11.52 15.49 4.99
N LEU A 16 -11.98 14.67 5.92
CA LEU A 16 -13.39 14.30 5.99
C LEU A 16 -14.09 15.26 6.96
N SER A 17 -14.61 16.34 6.44
CA SER A 17 -15.61 17.13 7.14
C SER A 17 -16.99 16.83 6.53
N PRO A 18 -18.08 16.96 7.27
CA PRO A 18 -19.42 16.77 6.71
C PRO A 18 -19.72 17.66 5.49
N TRP A 19 -18.86 18.65 5.19
CA TRP A 19 -19.14 19.72 4.23
C TRP A 19 -17.95 20.20 3.40
N GLY A 20 -16.86 19.44 3.23
CA GLY A 20 -15.81 19.92 2.34
C GLY A 20 -14.62 19.00 2.13
N PHE A 21 -14.06 19.03 0.92
CA PHE A 21 -12.79 18.41 0.58
C PHE A 21 -11.67 19.45 0.68
N VAL A 22 -10.56 19.11 1.31
CA VAL A 22 -9.33 19.90 1.23
C VAL A 22 -8.57 19.49 -0.01
N ARG A 23 -8.24 20.44 -0.86
CA ARG A 23 -7.40 20.21 -2.04
C ARG A 23 -5.94 20.03 -1.63
N SER A 24 -5.22 19.22 -2.39
CA SER A 24 -3.77 19.11 -2.29
C SER A 24 -3.13 20.52 -2.34
N GLY A 25 -2.34 20.86 -1.31
CA GLY A 25 -1.67 22.15 -1.21
C GLY A 25 -2.34 23.19 -0.28
N GLU A 26 -3.54 22.92 0.25
CA GLU A 26 -4.12 23.78 1.28
C GLU A 26 -3.38 23.58 2.63
N THR A 27 -3.06 24.69 3.29
CA THR A 27 -2.52 24.67 4.65
C THR A 27 -3.63 24.35 5.64
N LEU A 28 -3.31 23.52 6.63
CA LEU A 28 -4.22 23.29 7.74
C LEU A 28 -4.52 24.60 8.48
N PRO A 29 -5.74 24.77 9.02
CA PRO A 29 -5.98 25.81 10.00
C PRO A 29 -4.95 25.71 11.12
N SER A 30 -4.50 26.85 11.62
CA SER A 30 -3.47 26.95 12.65
C SER A 30 -3.83 26.25 13.98
N ASP A 31 -5.12 25.98 14.18
CA ASP A 31 -5.71 25.30 15.35
C ASP A 31 -6.08 23.84 15.08
N ALA A 32 -5.72 23.30 13.91
CA ALA A 32 -6.00 21.91 13.55
C ALA A 32 -4.99 20.98 14.23
N GLU A 33 -5.51 19.96 14.91
CA GLU A 33 -4.73 18.87 15.49
C GLU A 33 -4.78 17.64 14.58
N VAL A 34 -3.63 17.10 14.25
CA VAL A 34 -3.55 15.80 13.55
C VAL A 34 -3.74 14.69 14.57
N ILE A 35 -4.85 13.99 14.50
CA ILE A 35 -5.20 12.91 15.42
C ILE A 35 -4.78 11.52 14.93
N SER A 36 -4.56 11.36 13.64
CA SER A 36 -3.96 10.16 13.03
C SER A 36 -3.37 10.49 11.67
N SER A 37 -2.31 9.79 11.32
CA SER A 37 -1.64 9.88 10.03
C SER A 37 -1.27 8.49 9.52
N PHE A 38 -1.28 8.29 8.20
CA PHE A 38 -0.86 7.01 7.63
C PHE A 38 -0.17 7.21 6.28
N GLY A 39 0.76 6.28 5.98
CA GLY A 39 1.34 6.11 4.66
C GLY A 39 0.55 5.06 3.89
N TRP A 40 0.42 5.23 2.59
CA TRP A 40 -0.20 4.21 1.76
C TRP A 40 0.55 4.06 0.43
N ALA A 41 0.49 2.87 -0.11
CA ALA A 41 0.90 2.53 -1.46
C ALA A 41 -0.14 1.59 -2.08
N THR A 42 -0.23 1.56 -3.38
CA THR A 42 -1.09 0.68 -4.15
C THR A 42 -0.44 0.39 -5.49
N ASP A 43 -0.82 -0.70 -6.13
CA ASP A 43 -0.42 -1.03 -7.50
C ASP A 43 1.10 -1.00 -7.69
N VAL A 44 1.83 -1.62 -6.77
CA VAL A 44 3.30 -1.74 -6.88
C VAL A 44 3.69 -2.66 -8.02
N HIS A 45 2.89 -3.71 -8.28
CA HIS A 45 3.07 -4.68 -9.37
C HIS A 45 4.51 -5.18 -9.48
N HIS A 46 5.13 -5.52 -8.32
CA HIS A 46 6.51 -5.99 -8.37
C HIS A 46 6.64 -7.29 -9.17
N CYS A 47 7.39 -7.22 -10.26
CA CYS A 47 7.52 -8.30 -11.22
C CYS A 47 8.77 -8.15 -12.08
N ARG A 48 9.18 -9.25 -12.73
CA ARG A 48 10.25 -9.29 -13.74
C ARG A 48 9.70 -9.45 -15.17
N LYS A 49 8.55 -8.83 -15.45
CA LYS A 49 8.01 -8.75 -16.81
C LYS A 49 8.86 -7.82 -17.68
N SER A 50 8.82 -8.08 -19.00
CA SER A 50 9.28 -7.07 -19.96
C SER A 50 8.49 -5.78 -19.78
N PRO A 51 9.13 -4.59 -19.77
CA PRO A 51 8.42 -3.32 -19.70
C PRO A 51 7.53 -3.07 -20.91
N ASP A 52 7.88 -3.63 -22.06
CA ASP A 52 7.12 -3.47 -23.32
C ASP A 52 6.28 -4.70 -23.59
N PHE A 53 5.00 -4.51 -23.79
CA PHE A 53 4.09 -5.56 -24.24
C PHE A 53 2.96 -5.00 -25.09
N TRP A 54 2.30 -5.90 -25.82
CA TRP A 54 1.14 -5.60 -26.65
C TRP A 54 -0.07 -6.28 -26.02
N ASP A 55 -1.16 -5.53 -25.88
CA ASP A 55 -2.43 -6.11 -25.43
C ASP A 55 -3.12 -6.94 -26.54
N GLU A 56 -4.28 -7.50 -26.22
CA GLU A 56 -5.04 -8.32 -27.15
C GLU A 56 -5.60 -7.52 -28.34
N GLU A 57 -5.80 -6.22 -28.16
CA GLU A 57 -6.23 -5.27 -29.17
C GLU A 57 -5.07 -4.77 -30.05
N GLY A 58 -3.83 -5.16 -29.75
CA GLY A 58 -2.63 -4.76 -30.47
C GLY A 58 -2.14 -3.35 -30.13
N VAL A 59 -2.49 -2.84 -28.97
CA VAL A 59 -1.96 -1.58 -28.44
C VAL A 59 -0.66 -1.83 -27.70
N ALA A 60 0.36 -1.02 -28.00
CA ALA A 60 1.65 -1.09 -27.32
C ALA A 60 1.56 -0.42 -25.94
N HIS A 61 2.01 -1.13 -24.93
CA HIS A 61 2.11 -0.64 -23.55
C HIS A 61 3.56 -0.63 -23.10
N HIS A 62 3.89 0.33 -22.22
CA HIS A 62 5.17 0.38 -21.54
C HIS A 62 4.92 0.54 -20.03
N GLU A 63 5.24 -0.50 -19.27
CA GLU A 63 5.08 -0.53 -17.82
C GLU A 63 6.43 -0.72 -17.12
N TYR A 64 6.68 0.06 -16.11
CA TYR A 64 7.97 0.12 -15.40
C TYR A 64 8.08 -0.93 -14.30
N PHE A 65 7.81 -2.20 -14.61
CA PHE A 65 7.93 -3.31 -13.65
C PHE A 65 9.32 -3.44 -13.06
N ASP A 66 10.36 -3.23 -13.87
CA ASP A 66 11.76 -3.27 -13.48
C ASP A 66 12.12 -2.20 -12.42
N LEU A 67 11.39 -1.09 -12.39
CA LEU A 67 11.58 0.00 -11.44
C LEU A 67 10.65 -0.08 -10.23
N SER A 68 9.71 -1.02 -10.18
CA SER A 68 8.68 -1.10 -9.14
C SER A 68 9.26 -1.16 -7.74
N LEU A 69 10.20 -2.08 -7.51
CA LEU A 69 10.84 -2.27 -6.21
C LEU A 69 11.65 -1.05 -5.77
N GLU A 70 12.36 -0.39 -6.69
CA GLU A 70 13.11 0.82 -6.40
C GLU A 70 12.17 1.97 -6.03
N LYS A 71 11.09 2.17 -6.79
CA LYS A 71 10.08 3.18 -6.50
C LYS A 71 9.42 2.93 -5.16
N PHE A 72 9.07 1.68 -4.86
CA PHE A 72 8.46 1.31 -3.58
C PHE A 72 9.42 1.54 -2.41
N ARG A 73 10.70 1.18 -2.52
CA ARG A 73 11.71 1.51 -1.50
C ARG A 73 11.83 3.01 -1.25
N LYS A 74 11.75 3.83 -2.29
CA LYS A 74 11.73 5.30 -2.15
C LYS A 74 10.47 5.78 -1.41
N ALA A 75 9.30 5.18 -1.71
CA ALA A 75 8.06 5.49 -1.00
C ALA A 75 8.15 5.12 0.49
N VAL A 76 8.66 3.95 0.82
CA VAL A 76 8.89 3.52 2.21
C VAL A 76 9.88 4.45 2.92
N ALA A 77 10.98 4.82 2.27
CA ALA A 77 11.94 5.77 2.82
C ALA A 77 11.32 7.16 3.06
N PHE A 78 10.40 7.59 2.20
CA PHE A 78 9.63 8.82 2.42
C PHE A 78 8.68 8.69 3.63
N MET A 79 7.97 7.57 3.75
CA MET A 79 7.14 7.28 4.93
C MET A 79 7.97 7.31 6.21
N ASN A 80 9.17 6.72 6.20
CA ASN A 80 10.09 6.74 7.33
C ASN A 80 10.49 8.14 7.78
N LYS A 81 10.66 9.07 6.84
CA LYS A 81 10.92 10.48 7.15
C LYS A 81 9.69 11.18 7.76
N ARG A 82 8.50 10.84 7.32
CA ARG A 82 7.24 11.43 7.78
C ARG A 82 6.73 10.85 9.08
N ARG A 83 7.14 9.63 9.42
CA ARG A 83 6.76 8.91 10.65
C ARG A 83 5.24 8.85 10.86
N PRO A 84 4.45 8.38 9.89
CA PRO A 84 3.03 8.19 10.11
C PRO A 84 2.79 7.13 11.18
N ASP A 85 1.59 7.12 11.75
CA ASP A 85 1.19 6.17 12.80
C ASP A 85 1.17 4.72 12.31
N PHE A 86 0.93 4.52 11.01
CA PHE A 86 0.98 3.22 10.33
C PHE A 86 1.18 3.39 8.82
N ALA A 87 1.46 2.30 8.14
CA ALA A 87 1.47 2.22 6.68
C ALA A 87 0.54 1.10 6.20
N ILE A 88 -0.09 1.29 5.05
CA ILE A 88 -0.96 0.30 4.43
C ILE A 88 -0.64 0.17 2.93
N GLU A 89 -0.59 -1.05 2.47
CA GLU A 89 -0.53 -1.43 1.08
C GLU A 89 -1.93 -1.86 0.65
N LEU A 90 -2.42 -1.31 -0.47
CA LEU A 90 -3.84 -1.38 -0.86
C LEU A 90 -4.11 -2.36 -2.02
N GLY A 91 -3.23 -3.32 -2.22
CA GLY A 91 -3.38 -4.38 -3.21
C GLY A 91 -2.55 -4.19 -4.48
N ASP A 92 -2.48 -5.27 -5.25
CA ASP A 92 -1.61 -5.42 -6.41
C ASP A 92 -0.14 -5.16 -6.07
N PHE A 93 0.29 -5.77 -4.97
CA PHE A 93 1.61 -5.61 -4.40
C PHE A 93 2.69 -6.28 -5.24
N LYS A 94 2.39 -7.48 -5.74
CA LYS A 94 3.22 -8.21 -6.70
C LYS A 94 2.42 -8.56 -7.95
N ASP A 95 3.11 -8.99 -8.96
CA ASP A 95 2.54 -9.54 -10.18
C ASP A 95 3.29 -10.86 -10.52
N CYS A 96 3.02 -11.48 -11.66
CA CYS A 96 3.72 -12.66 -12.13
C CYS A 96 4.08 -12.55 -13.61
N THR A 97 5.03 -13.34 -14.08
CA THR A 97 5.26 -13.54 -15.51
C THR A 97 4.29 -14.61 -16.05
N LYS A 98 3.98 -14.60 -17.34
CA LYS A 98 3.10 -15.61 -17.97
C LYS A 98 3.58 -17.04 -17.71
N THR A 99 4.90 -17.24 -17.68
CA THR A 99 5.57 -18.54 -17.51
C THR A 99 6.07 -18.76 -16.07
N GLY A 100 5.87 -17.79 -15.19
CA GLY A 100 6.34 -17.83 -13.81
C GLY A 100 5.75 -19.00 -13.03
N SER A 101 6.60 -19.62 -12.22
CA SER A 101 6.19 -20.64 -11.26
C SER A 101 5.66 -20.01 -9.97
N ARG A 102 4.95 -20.83 -9.15
CA ARG A 102 4.57 -20.43 -7.79
C ARG A 102 5.78 -19.98 -6.96
N ALA A 103 6.89 -20.72 -7.02
CA ALA A 103 8.09 -20.40 -6.25
C ALA A 103 8.70 -19.06 -6.66
N GLU A 104 8.73 -18.75 -7.95
CA GLU A 104 9.18 -17.45 -8.46
C GLU A 104 8.26 -16.32 -7.98
N THR A 105 6.95 -16.52 -8.05
CA THR A 105 5.97 -15.53 -7.64
C THR A 105 6.00 -15.25 -6.14
N VAL A 106 6.16 -16.29 -5.32
CA VAL A 106 6.41 -16.15 -3.87
C VAL A 106 7.69 -15.36 -3.63
N GLY A 107 8.77 -15.63 -4.38
CA GLY A 107 10.01 -14.88 -4.27
C GLY A 107 9.84 -13.37 -4.56
N LEU A 108 9.00 -13.03 -5.55
CA LEU A 108 8.66 -11.61 -5.83
C LEU A 108 7.90 -10.97 -4.67
N LEU A 109 6.95 -11.71 -4.07
CA LEU A 109 6.22 -11.24 -2.89
C LEU A 109 7.17 -11.02 -1.71
N ASP A 110 8.07 -11.96 -1.45
CA ASP A 110 9.07 -11.83 -0.39
C ASP A 110 9.99 -10.60 -0.59
N GLU A 111 10.38 -10.31 -1.83
CA GLU A 111 11.24 -9.15 -2.14
C GLU A 111 10.53 -7.83 -1.84
N VAL A 112 9.28 -7.67 -2.27
CA VAL A 112 8.54 -6.43 -2.04
C VAL A 112 8.12 -6.29 -0.58
N GLU A 113 7.77 -7.40 0.09
CA GLU A 113 7.48 -7.42 1.51
C GLU A 113 8.72 -7.05 2.35
N ALA A 114 9.90 -7.55 1.98
CA ALA A 114 11.15 -7.16 2.64
C ALA A 114 11.43 -5.65 2.52
N ALA A 115 11.01 -5.03 1.43
CA ALA A 115 11.08 -3.56 1.29
C ALA A 115 10.07 -2.86 2.21
N PHE A 116 8.84 -3.39 2.33
CA PHE A 116 7.83 -2.81 3.21
C PHE A 116 8.20 -2.92 4.69
N ARG A 117 8.85 -4.02 5.09
CA ARG A 117 9.37 -4.22 6.45
C ARG A 117 10.41 -3.19 6.88
N GLN A 118 10.96 -2.39 5.97
CA GLN A 118 11.82 -1.25 6.33
C GLN A 118 11.03 -0.07 6.95
N PHE A 119 9.70 -0.09 6.88
CA PHE A 119 8.87 0.81 7.67
C PHE A 119 8.74 0.25 9.10
N PRO A 120 9.22 0.97 10.13
CA PRO A 120 9.31 0.42 11.50
C PRO A 120 7.99 0.43 12.27
N GLY A 121 6.98 1.14 11.76
CA GLY A 121 5.65 1.21 12.38
C GLY A 121 4.73 0.05 11.99
N PRO A 122 3.50 0.02 12.49
CA PRO A 122 2.50 -0.96 12.10
C PRO A 122 2.27 -0.94 10.59
N ARG A 123 2.22 -2.13 9.98
CA ARG A 123 1.99 -2.33 8.54
C ARG A 123 0.76 -3.17 8.33
N PHE A 124 0.03 -2.87 7.26
CA PHE A 124 -1.20 -3.55 6.90
C PHE A 124 -1.25 -3.81 5.40
N HIS A 125 -1.92 -4.88 5.01
CA HIS A 125 -2.10 -5.30 3.63
C HIS A 125 -3.56 -5.46 3.26
N VAL A 126 -3.88 -5.07 2.03
CA VAL A 126 -5.09 -5.45 1.31
C VAL A 126 -4.65 -6.28 0.12
N ALA A 127 -5.28 -7.42 -0.12
CA ALA A 127 -4.97 -8.22 -1.28
C ALA A 127 -5.76 -7.72 -2.50
N GLY A 128 -5.05 -7.39 -3.58
CA GLY A 128 -5.62 -7.08 -4.89
C GLY A 128 -5.77 -8.33 -5.77
N ASN A 129 -6.25 -8.17 -6.98
CA ASN A 129 -6.46 -9.32 -7.88
C ASN A 129 -5.15 -9.93 -8.37
N HIS A 130 -4.11 -9.14 -8.66
CA HIS A 130 -2.80 -9.64 -9.08
C HIS A 130 -2.03 -10.34 -7.95
N ASP A 131 -2.40 -10.13 -6.70
CA ASP A 131 -1.78 -10.81 -5.58
C ASP A 131 -2.08 -12.32 -5.55
N PHE A 132 -3.09 -12.75 -6.29
CA PHE A 132 -3.45 -14.17 -6.44
C PHE A 132 -2.93 -14.80 -7.75
N ASP A 133 -2.23 -14.06 -8.58
CA ASP A 133 -1.60 -14.61 -9.78
C ASP A 133 -0.56 -15.68 -9.39
N LYS A 134 -0.76 -16.94 -9.81
CA LYS A 134 0.11 -18.10 -9.55
C LYS A 134 0.30 -18.51 -8.08
N ILE A 135 -0.33 -17.83 -7.14
CA ILE A 135 -0.28 -18.18 -5.71
C ILE A 135 -1.67 -18.14 -5.11
N SER A 136 -1.85 -18.81 -3.98
CA SER A 136 -3.11 -18.83 -3.25
C SER A 136 -3.20 -17.68 -2.23
N LEU A 137 -4.39 -17.45 -1.69
CA LEU A 137 -4.59 -16.57 -0.54
C LEU A 137 -3.75 -17.02 0.67
N GLU A 138 -3.64 -18.33 0.89
CA GLU A 138 -2.82 -18.89 1.97
C GLU A 138 -1.34 -18.53 1.78
N ASP A 139 -0.82 -18.62 0.55
CA ASP A 139 0.53 -18.18 0.22
C ASP A 139 0.72 -16.70 0.50
N PHE A 140 -0.21 -15.85 0.05
CA PHE A 140 -0.15 -14.42 0.28
C PHE A 140 -0.09 -14.10 1.78
N LEU A 141 -0.99 -14.69 2.57
CA LEU A 141 -1.04 -14.48 4.02
C LEU A 141 0.17 -15.06 4.77
N ALA A 142 0.79 -16.12 4.24
CA ALA A 142 2.00 -16.69 4.83
C ALA A 142 3.25 -15.84 4.59
N HIS A 143 3.27 -15.05 3.51
CA HIS A 143 4.42 -14.27 3.07
C HIS A 143 4.29 -12.76 3.30
N THR A 144 3.09 -12.28 3.69
CA THR A 144 2.86 -10.89 4.10
C THR A 144 2.63 -10.81 5.61
N GLU A 145 2.90 -9.65 6.20
CA GLU A 145 2.79 -9.48 7.64
C GLU A 145 1.93 -8.27 8.01
N ASN A 146 0.67 -8.52 8.34
CA ASN A 146 -0.14 -7.54 9.05
C ASN A 146 0.32 -7.42 10.50
N SER A 147 0.31 -6.21 11.02
CA SER A 147 0.72 -5.95 12.40
C SER A 147 -0.30 -6.44 13.42
N ASP A 148 0.22 -6.81 14.59
CA ASP A 148 -0.53 -7.16 15.79
C ASP A 148 -1.54 -8.32 15.57
N GLU A 149 -2.75 -8.16 16.09
CA GLU A 149 -3.83 -9.14 16.03
C GLU A 149 -4.41 -9.36 14.63
N MET A 150 -3.99 -8.54 13.64
CA MET A 150 -4.48 -8.62 12.24
C MET A 150 -3.72 -9.64 11.40
N LYS A 151 -2.71 -10.28 11.97
CA LYS A 151 -1.89 -11.29 11.28
C LYS A 151 -2.76 -12.43 10.73
N GLY A 152 -2.61 -12.73 9.44
CA GLY A 152 -3.37 -13.80 8.77
C GLY A 152 -4.84 -13.49 8.49
N LEU A 153 -5.30 -12.26 8.72
CA LEU A 153 -6.66 -11.83 8.40
C LEU A 153 -6.71 -11.12 7.03
N THR A 154 -7.78 -11.37 6.30
CA THR A 154 -8.06 -10.74 4.99
C THR A 154 -8.95 -9.50 5.11
N HIS A 155 -9.76 -9.46 6.13
CA HIS A 155 -10.59 -8.31 6.46
C HIS A 155 -10.59 -8.13 7.98
N TYR A 156 -10.38 -6.91 8.41
CA TYR A 156 -10.16 -6.60 9.81
C TYR A 156 -10.46 -5.13 10.12
N ALA A 157 -10.44 -4.77 11.38
CA ALA A 157 -10.57 -3.39 11.80
C ALA A 157 -9.61 -3.11 12.96
N PHE A 158 -9.04 -1.91 12.97
CA PHE A 158 -8.20 -1.44 14.06
C PHE A 158 -8.51 0.02 14.40
N THR A 159 -8.04 0.48 15.53
CA THR A 159 -8.25 1.86 15.96
C THR A 159 -6.90 2.57 16.15
N LYS A 160 -6.78 3.76 15.58
CA LYS A 160 -5.62 4.63 15.75
C LYS A 160 -6.06 6.08 15.90
N GLY A 161 -5.54 6.80 16.89
CA GLY A 161 -5.95 8.19 17.16
C GLY A 161 -7.45 8.37 17.43
N GLY A 162 -8.14 7.34 17.94
CA GLY A 162 -9.59 7.38 18.13
C GLY A 162 -10.42 7.17 16.85
N ILE A 163 -9.76 6.93 15.70
CA ILE A 163 -10.40 6.62 14.42
C ILE A 163 -10.38 5.12 14.22
N LYS A 164 -11.55 4.55 13.84
CA LYS A 164 -11.67 3.14 13.45
C LYS A 164 -11.43 3.01 11.95
N TYR A 165 -10.45 2.20 11.59
CA TYR A 165 -10.14 1.81 10.23
C TYR A 165 -10.71 0.41 9.97
N ILE A 166 -11.34 0.25 8.81
CA ILE A 166 -11.93 -1.04 8.37
C ILE A 166 -11.26 -1.38 7.04
N VAL A 167 -10.71 -2.58 6.97
CA VAL A 167 -9.98 -3.13 5.82
C VAL A 167 -10.68 -4.39 5.35
#